data_ac4604b38956c8d95e103f53bf8d9511
#
_entry.id   ac4604b38956c8d95e103f53bf8d9511
#
_cell.length_a   1.000
_cell.length_b   1.000
_cell.length_c   1.000
_cell.angle_alpha   90.00
_cell.angle_beta   90.00
_cell.angle_gamma   90.00
#
_symmetry.space_group_name_H-M   'P 1'
#
loop_
_entity.id
_entity.type
_entity.pdbx_description
1 polymer ?
#
loop_
_entity_poly.entity_id
_entity_poly.type
_entity_poly.pdbx_seq_one_letter_code
_entity_poly.pdbx_strand_id
1 'polypeptide(L)'
;AWDPRASIVVEEPQLQTDSPSGGMLKMGRSKDQSPVPYNPSSVWHVSRRAITDMAFSPDGQTLAFTSEDKLLHIIDFSRKTLVHTLASYFGGLTCVCWSQDGRILLTGGQDDLLTIWAAKEGHIVARAQGHHSYVSAVAFDPWCHKGSSYDAYRLISAGEDGKVCFWDFSSWSLHRPRAAPNQRGMPLPTTASQVFVPAQSRAEVPMLHPTASFRMPTSV
;
A
#
# COMPACT_ATOMS: atom_id res chain seq x y z
N ALA A 1 -5.04 26.83 -18.83
CA ALA A 1 -5.82 27.41 -17.73
C ALA A 1 -6.89 26.39 -17.33
N TRP A 2 -6.94 26.06 -16.07
CA TRP A 2 -7.94 25.14 -15.52
C TRP A 2 -9.32 25.81 -15.53
N ASP A 3 -10.33 25.16 -16.14
CA ASP A 3 -11.72 25.63 -16.11
C ASP A 3 -12.50 24.90 -15.03
N PRO A 4 -12.84 25.55 -13.92
CA PRO A 4 -13.59 24.92 -12.83
C PRO A 4 -15.06 24.61 -13.17
N ARG A 5 -15.54 24.97 -14.37
CA ARG A 5 -16.94 24.78 -14.79
C ARG A 5 -17.18 23.54 -15.62
N ALA A 6 -16.13 22.77 -15.97
CA ALA A 6 -16.31 21.49 -16.62
C ALA A 6 -16.99 20.52 -15.65
N SER A 7 -18.31 20.44 -15.72
CA SER A 7 -19.09 19.50 -14.93
C SER A 7 -18.84 18.08 -15.43
N ILE A 8 -18.10 17.32 -14.65
CA ILE A 8 -17.89 15.90 -14.89
C ILE A 8 -19.20 15.19 -14.52
N VAL A 9 -19.98 14.80 -15.52
CA VAL A 9 -21.15 13.94 -15.30
C VAL A 9 -20.61 12.51 -15.16
N VAL A 10 -20.57 12.04 -13.91
CA VAL A 10 -20.30 10.64 -13.61
C VAL A 10 -21.59 9.87 -13.88
N GLU A 11 -21.63 9.03 -14.92
CA GLU A 11 -22.68 8.05 -15.04
C GLU A 11 -22.54 7.05 -13.88
N GLU A 12 -23.53 7.01 -12.99
CA GLU A 12 -23.60 5.98 -11.95
C GLU A 12 -23.79 4.61 -12.64
N PRO A 13 -22.80 3.70 -12.58
CA PRO A 13 -23.05 2.33 -13.01
C PRO A 13 -24.05 1.71 -12.04
N GLN A 14 -25.06 1.02 -12.58
CA GLN A 14 -26.05 0.32 -11.79
C GLN A 14 -25.35 -0.63 -10.79
N LEU A 15 -25.65 -0.42 -9.53
CA LEU A 15 -25.14 -1.21 -8.40
C LEU A 15 -25.60 -2.66 -8.54
N GLN A 16 -24.70 -3.58 -8.79
CA GLN A 16 -24.82 -4.93 -8.26
C GLN A 16 -24.32 -4.88 -6.81
N THR A 17 -25.28 -4.79 -5.93
CA THR A 17 -25.10 -4.87 -4.47
C THR A 17 -24.98 -6.33 -4.11
N ASP A 18 -23.78 -6.86 -3.94
CA ASP A 18 -23.56 -8.06 -3.12
C ASP A 18 -22.07 -8.34 -2.93
N SER A 19 -21.44 -7.58 -2.02
CA SER A 19 -20.22 -8.01 -1.32
C SER A 19 -19.97 -7.12 -0.11
N PRO A 20 -19.86 -7.66 1.10
CA PRO A 20 -19.67 -6.88 2.34
C PRO A 20 -18.26 -6.32 2.54
N SER A 21 -17.35 -6.53 1.61
CA SER A 21 -15.96 -6.05 1.66
C SER A 21 -15.64 -5.27 0.39
N GLY A 22 -15.97 -3.97 0.43
CA GLY A 22 -16.05 -3.18 -0.78
C GLY A 22 -14.76 -2.54 -1.22
N GLY A 23 -13.97 -3.21 -1.98
CA GLY A 23 -13.07 -2.57 -2.93
C GLY A 23 -13.82 -2.31 -4.24
N MET A 24 -14.45 -1.15 -4.40
CA MET A 24 -15.24 -0.87 -5.59
C MET A 24 -14.57 0.21 -6.41
N LEU A 25 -13.90 -0.20 -7.48
CA LEU A 25 -13.37 0.73 -8.48
C LEU A 25 -14.52 1.18 -9.37
N LYS A 26 -14.99 2.42 -9.17
CA LYS A 26 -15.93 3.08 -10.09
C LYS A 26 -15.15 4.00 -11.00
N MET A 27 -15.34 3.86 -12.30
CA MET A 27 -14.68 4.69 -13.31
C MET A 27 -15.70 5.54 -14.02
N GLY A 28 -15.46 6.86 -14.03
CA GLY A 28 -16.20 7.81 -14.84
C GLY A 28 -15.37 8.28 -16.04
N ARG A 29 -16.01 8.45 -17.19
CA ARG A 29 -15.43 9.15 -18.35
C ARG A 29 -16.12 10.49 -18.51
N SER A 30 -15.37 11.51 -18.94
CA SER A 30 -15.99 12.74 -19.41
C SER A 30 -16.87 12.45 -20.64
N LYS A 31 -18.09 13.00 -20.66
CA LYS A 31 -19.02 12.84 -21.78
C LYS A 31 -18.63 13.64 -23.02
N ASP A 32 -17.74 14.63 -22.89
CA ASP A 32 -17.32 15.45 -24.01
C ASP A 32 -16.31 14.72 -24.90
N GLN A 33 -16.79 14.28 -26.05
CA GLN A 33 -15.98 13.74 -27.15
C GLN A 33 -15.28 14.81 -27.96
N SER A 34 -15.12 16.04 -27.47
CA SER A 34 -14.41 17.05 -28.19
C SER A 34 -12.90 16.76 -28.24
N PRO A 35 -12.21 17.05 -29.35
CA PRO A 35 -10.79 16.73 -29.53
C PRO A 35 -9.85 17.60 -28.70
N VAL A 36 -10.36 18.45 -27.83
CA VAL A 36 -9.56 19.27 -26.93
C VAL A 36 -9.25 18.45 -25.68
N PRO A 37 -7.97 18.28 -25.30
CA PRO A 37 -7.60 17.49 -24.11
C PRO A 37 -8.01 18.24 -22.84
N TYR A 38 -9.23 17.99 -22.36
CA TYR A 38 -9.65 18.47 -21.04
C TYR A 38 -9.13 17.54 -19.96
N ASN A 39 -8.58 18.13 -18.93
CA ASN A 39 -8.26 17.43 -17.67
C ASN A 39 -9.39 17.66 -16.66
N PRO A 40 -9.80 16.62 -15.89
CA PRO A 40 -9.29 15.25 -15.89
C PRO A 40 -9.86 14.37 -17.02
N SER A 41 -9.04 13.49 -17.58
CA SER A 41 -9.47 12.55 -18.63
C SER A 41 -10.32 11.39 -18.07
N SER A 42 -10.13 11.04 -16.81
CA SER A 42 -10.91 10.02 -16.09
C SER A 42 -10.90 10.29 -14.59
N VAL A 43 -11.96 9.86 -13.91
CA VAL A 43 -12.10 9.92 -12.44
C VAL A 43 -12.34 8.51 -11.91
N TRP A 44 -11.60 8.15 -10.88
CA TRP A 44 -11.68 6.82 -10.26
C TRP A 44 -12.07 6.96 -8.80
N HIS A 45 -13.15 6.29 -8.41
CA HIS A 45 -13.56 6.18 -7.01
C HIS A 45 -13.03 4.86 -6.46
N VAL A 46 -11.95 4.91 -5.70
CA VAL A 46 -11.24 3.72 -5.19
C VAL A 46 -11.49 3.45 -3.71
N SER A 47 -11.93 4.45 -2.96
CA SER A 47 -12.20 4.36 -1.53
C SER A 47 -13.43 5.19 -1.15
N ARG A 48 -14.06 4.84 -0.01
CA ARG A 48 -15.14 5.64 0.61
C ARG A 48 -14.61 6.70 1.59
N ARG A 49 -13.33 6.62 1.95
CA ARG A 49 -12.64 7.54 2.84
C ARG A 49 -11.59 8.33 2.07
N ALA A 50 -10.97 9.28 2.73
CA ALA A 50 -9.91 10.06 2.12
C ALA A 50 -8.75 9.16 1.68
N ILE A 51 -8.27 9.40 0.45
CA ILE A 51 -7.02 8.84 -0.04
C ILE A 51 -5.90 9.65 0.61
N THR A 52 -4.98 8.97 1.27
CA THR A 52 -3.89 9.59 2.02
C THR A 52 -2.63 9.74 1.19
N ASP A 53 -2.37 8.74 0.35
CA ASP A 53 -1.17 8.76 -0.51
C ASP A 53 -1.36 7.83 -1.71
N MET A 54 -0.51 8.01 -2.73
CA MET A 54 -0.48 7.14 -3.92
C MET A 54 0.91 7.07 -4.53
N ALA A 55 1.25 5.92 -5.09
CA ALA A 55 2.54 5.70 -5.75
C ALA A 55 2.41 4.77 -6.97
N PHE A 56 3.04 5.15 -8.06
CA PHE A 56 3.20 4.27 -9.22
C PHE A 56 4.32 3.26 -8.97
N SER A 57 4.12 2.05 -9.47
CA SER A 57 5.20 1.06 -9.58
C SER A 57 6.31 1.57 -10.51
N PRO A 58 7.56 1.10 -10.35
CA PRO A 58 8.69 1.56 -11.17
C PRO A 58 8.51 1.36 -12.67
N ASP A 59 7.71 0.37 -13.08
CA ASP A 59 7.36 0.11 -14.48
C ASP A 59 6.17 0.94 -14.98
N GLY A 60 5.53 1.73 -14.10
CA GLY A 60 4.38 2.57 -14.42
C GLY A 60 3.09 1.81 -14.73
N GLN A 61 3.06 0.48 -14.56
CA GLN A 61 1.89 -0.32 -14.91
C GLN A 61 0.87 -0.46 -13.78
N THR A 62 1.35 -0.36 -12.54
CA THR A 62 0.53 -0.55 -11.34
C THR A 62 0.52 0.72 -10.50
N LEU A 63 -0.61 1.01 -9.88
CA LEU A 63 -0.79 2.14 -8.99
C LEU A 63 -1.29 1.65 -7.63
N ALA A 64 -0.62 2.05 -6.57
CA ALA A 64 -1.01 1.77 -5.21
C ALA A 64 -1.60 3.01 -4.55
N PHE A 65 -2.67 2.84 -3.75
CA PHE A 65 -3.30 3.90 -2.96
C PHE A 65 -3.46 3.47 -1.53
N THR A 66 -3.19 4.35 -0.62
CA THR A 66 -3.54 4.21 0.79
C THR A 66 -4.72 5.10 1.15
N SER A 67 -5.48 4.70 2.13
CA SER A 67 -6.65 5.45 2.58
C SER A 67 -6.91 5.32 4.10
N GLU A 68 -7.73 6.24 4.61
CA GLU A 68 -8.13 6.24 6.02
C GLU A 68 -9.03 5.07 6.41
N ASP A 69 -9.54 4.31 5.42
CA ASP A 69 -10.35 3.11 5.65
C ASP A 69 -9.52 1.86 6.01
N LYS A 70 -8.21 2.02 6.24
CA LYS A 70 -7.24 0.96 6.59
C LYS A 70 -6.87 0.06 5.42
N LEU A 71 -7.19 0.47 4.21
CA LEU A 71 -6.99 -0.35 3.02
C LEU A 71 -5.85 0.18 2.16
N LEU A 72 -5.07 -0.75 1.64
CA LEU A 72 -4.16 -0.55 0.53
C LEU A 72 -4.81 -1.13 -0.72
N HIS A 73 -5.03 -0.30 -1.72
CA HIS A 73 -5.57 -0.71 -3.01
C HIS A 73 -4.47 -0.77 -4.04
N ILE A 74 -4.41 -1.84 -4.79
CA ILE A 74 -3.46 -2.05 -5.89
C ILE A 74 -4.26 -2.20 -7.18
N ILE A 75 -3.99 -1.34 -8.15
CA ILE A 75 -4.72 -1.24 -9.41
C ILE A 75 -3.76 -1.43 -10.57
N ASP A 76 -4.12 -2.28 -11.52
CA ASP A 76 -3.48 -2.32 -12.84
C ASP A 76 -3.94 -1.08 -13.62
N PHE A 77 -3.02 -0.13 -13.80
CA PHE A 77 -3.31 1.15 -14.43
C PHE A 77 -3.61 0.99 -15.93
N SER A 78 -2.95 0.06 -16.59
CA SER A 78 -3.13 -0.21 -18.03
C SER A 78 -4.48 -0.85 -18.32
N ARG A 79 -4.84 -1.87 -17.53
CA ARG A 79 -6.12 -2.59 -17.66
C ARG A 79 -7.27 -1.90 -16.94
N LYS A 80 -6.96 -0.92 -16.07
CA LYS A 80 -7.94 -0.21 -15.24
C LYS A 80 -8.75 -1.16 -14.36
N THR A 81 -8.09 -2.14 -13.78
CA THR A 81 -8.72 -3.15 -12.92
C THR A 81 -8.10 -3.15 -11.55
N LEU A 82 -8.93 -3.35 -10.53
CA LEU A 82 -8.49 -3.56 -9.15
C LEU A 82 -7.85 -4.94 -9.05
N VAL A 83 -6.58 -5.00 -8.63
CA VAL A 83 -5.82 -6.24 -8.47
C VAL A 83 -5.97 -6.77 -7.06
N HIS A 84 -5.67 -5.94 -6.05
CA HIS A 84 -5.76 -6.30 -4.65
C HIS A 84 -6.35 -5.17 -3.81
N THR A 85 -7.06 -5.57 -2.75
CA THR A 85 -7.43 -4.72 -1.62
C THR A 85 -6.94 -5.40 -0.35
N LEU A 86 -5.96 -4.80 0.31
CA LEU A 86 -5.25 -5.38 1.44
C LEU A 86 -5.55 -4.58 2.69
N ALA A 87 -6.02 -5.25 3.75
CA ALA A 87 -6.36 -4.58 5.00
C ALA A 87 -5.15 -4.49 5.93
N SER A 88 -4.87 -3.29 6.46
CA SER A 88 -3.91 -3.09 7.55
C SER A 88 -4.47 -3.62 8.87
N TYR A 89 -3.60 -3.73 9.89
CA TYR A 89 -4.00 -4.28 11.18
C TYR A 89 -4.93 -3.33 11.94
N PHE A 90 -4.53 -2.05 12.08
CA PHE A 90 -5.28 -1.06 12.85
C PHE A 90 -5.02 0.34 12.29
N GLY A 91 -5.95 1.27 12.45
CA GLY A 91 -5.79 2.65 11.99
C GLY A 91 -5.71 2.80 10.46
N GLY A 92 -5.81 4.03 9.99
CA GLY A 92 -5.64 4.37 8.57
C GLY A 92 -4.20 4.21 8.12
N LEU A 93 -4.00 3.98 6.84
CA LEU A 93 -2.68 4.08 6.21
C LEU A 93 -2.40 5.53 5.83
N THR A 94 -1.17 5.98 6.00
CA THR A 94 -0.76 7.39 5.85
C THR A 94 0.09 7.64 4.62
N CYS A 95 0.94 6.68 4.27
CA CYS A 95 1.89 6.82 3.17
C CYS A 95 2.21 5.47 2.52
N VAL A 96 2.68 5.51 1.26
CA VAL A 96 3.03 4.31 0.50
C VAL A 96 4.23 4.58 -0.42
N CYS A 97 5.11 3.59 -0.57
CA CYS A 97 6.14 3.61 -1.61
C CYS A 97 6.43 2.21 -2.15
N TRP A 98 6.93 2.16 -3.37
CA TRP A 98 7.35 0.95 -4.05
C TRP A 98 8.86 0.73 -3.91
N SER A 99 9.25 -0.54 -3.81
CA SER A 99 10.64 -0.92 -4.04
C SER A 99 11.02 -0.72 -5.50
N GLN A 100 12.31 -0.53 -5.77
CA GLN A 100 12.83 -0.27 -7.13
C GLN A 100 12.58 -1.41 -8.13
N ASP A 101 12.48 -2.64 -7.64
CA ASP A 101 12.19 -3.82 -8.46
C ASP A 101 10.67 -4.08 -8.63
N GLY A 102 9.82 -3.26 -8.01
CA GLY A 102 8.37 -3.38 -8.09
C GLY A 102 7.78 -4.62 -7.39
N ARG A 103 8.55 -5.33 -6.55
CA ARG A 103 8.12 -6.54 -5.86
C ARG A 103 7.48 -6.26 -4.52
N ILE A 104 7.95 -5.22 -3.84
CA ILE A 104 7.59 -4.88 -2.47
C ILE A 104 6.91 -3.51 -2.43
N LEU A 105 5.84 -3.42 -1.64
CA LEU A 105 5.24 -2.17 -1.20
C LEU A 105 5.53 -1.95 0.29
N LEU A 106 5.77 -0.72 0.66
CA LEU A 106 5.93 -0.28 2.04
C LEU A 106 4.86 0.74 2.35
N THR A 107 4.16 0.56 3.46
CA THR A 107 3.17 1.53 3.95
C THR A 107 3.47 1.91 5.38
N GLY A 108 3.20 3.16 5.74
CA GLY A 108 3.11 3.63 7.10
C GLY A 108 1.66 3.76 7.54
N GLY A 109 1.40 3.65 8.83
CA GLY A 109 0.05 3.68 9.39
C GLY A 109 -0.09 4.54 10.64
N GLN A 110 -1.33 4.75 11.03
CA GLN A 110 -1.74 5.38 12.30
C GLN A 110 -1.60 4.42 13.49
N ASP A 111 -1.18 3.19 13.24
CA ASP A 111 -0.88 2.17 14.24
C ASP A 111 0.60 2.14 14.66
N ASP A 112 1.35 3.20 14.30
CA ASP A 112 2.78 3.40 14.58
C ASP A 112 3.67 2.34 13.89
N LEU A 113 3.10 1.55 12.98
CA LEU A 113 3.79 0.47 12.29
C LEU A 113 4.08 0.82 10.83
N LEU A 114 5.16 0.24 10.34
CA LEU A 114 5.35 0.05 8.92
C LEU A 114 4.87 -1.35 8.56
N THR A 115 4.28 -1.48 7.39
CA THR A 115 3.88 -2.79 6.85
C THR A 115 4.53 -2.99 5.49
N ILE A 116 5.16 -4.15 5.34
CA ILE A 116 5.84 -4.58 4.12
C ILE A 116 4.95 -5.62 3.44
N TRP A 117 4.61 -5.36 2.18
CA TRP A 117 3.69 -6.17 1.40
C TRP A 117 4.38 -6.75 0.18
N ALA A 118 4.09 -8.01 -0.15
CA ALA A 118 4.39 -8.58 -1.45
C ALA A 118 3.31 -8.10 -2.44
N ALA A 119 3.68 -7.20 -3.34
CA ALA A 119 2.72 -6.49 -4.18
C ALA A 119 1.98 -7.41 -5.15
N LYS A 120 2.68 -8.36 -5.73
CA LYS A 120 2.12 -9.29 -6.73
C LYS A 120 1.27 -10.38 -6.09
N GLU A 121 1.73 -10.91 -4.96
CA GLU A 121 1.08 -12.00 -4.25
C GLU A 121 -0.06 -11.50 -3.33
N GLY A 122 -0.10 -10.22 -3.01
CA GLY A 122 -1.16 -9.60 -2.21
C GLY A 122 -1.17 -10.04 -0.73
N HIS A 123 -0.02 -10.21 -0.10
CA HIS A 123 0.06 -10.57 1.31
C HIS A 123 1.09 -9.74 2.08
N ILE A 124 0.96 -9.72 3.41
CA ILE A 124 1.93 -9.08 4.30
C ILE A 124 3.17 -9.97 4.42
N VAL A 125 4.34 -9.40 4.21
CA VAL A 125 5.63 -10.06 4.38
C VAL A 125 6.16 -9.87 5.79
N ALA A 126 6.11 -8.64 6.29
CA ALA A 126 6.56 -8.28 7.62
C ALA A 126 5.91 -6.99 8.10
N ARG A 127 5.96 -6.75 9.41
CA ARG A 127 5.69 -5.46 10.04
C ARG A 127 6.95 -4.96 10.73
N ALA A 128 7.07 -3.65 10.86
CA ALA A 128 8.22 -3.03 11.50
C ALA A 128 7.75 -2.07 12.60
N GLN A 129 8.29 -2.23 13.81
CA GLN A 129 7.93 -1.46 15.00
C GLN A 129 9.14 -0.67 15.51
N GLY A 130 9.00 0.65 15.57
CA GLY A 130 10.07 1.56 16.04
C GLY A 130 9.58 2.97 16.33
N HIS A 131 8.48 3.38 15.69
CA HIS A 131 7.79 4.62 15.98
C HIS A 131 6.86 4.49 17.19
N HIS A 132 6.51 5.64 17.79
CA HIS A 132 5.60 5.76 18.95
C HIS A 132 4.48 6.75 18.64
N SER A 133 4.30 7.12 17.39
CA SER A 133 3.21 7.89 16.82
C SER A 133 3.12 7.60 15.34
N TYR A 134 2.14 8.19 14.67
CA TYR A 134 1.83 7.95 13.27
C TYR A 134 3.06 8.07 12.37
N VAL A 135 3.22 7.10 11.49
CA VAL A 135 4.25 7.15 10.45
C VAL A 135 3.78 8.11 9.36
N SER A 136 4.54 9.16 9.11
CA SER A 136 4.17 10.22 8.16
C SER A 136 4.78 10.04 6.78
N ALA A 137 5.94 9.39 6.68
CA ALA A 137 6.61 9.15 5.42
C ALA A 137 7.44 7.87 5.44
N VAL A 138 7.52 7.23 4.28
CA VAL A 138 8.34 6.03 4.06
C VAL A 138 9.06 6.13 2.71
N ALA A 139 10.26 5.55 2.64
CA ALA A 139 11.02 5.47 1.40
C ALA A 139 11.91 4.23 1.36
N PHE A 140 12.20 3.74 0.16
CA PHE A 140 13.28 2.77 -0.08
C PHE A 140 14.57 3.50 -0.45
N ASP A 141 15.71 2.97 0.01
CA ASP A 141 17.02 3.37 -0.51
C ASP A 141 17.19 2.81 -1.93
N PRO A 142 17.27 3.67 -2.95
CA PRO A 142 17.37 3.23 -4.33
C PRO A 142 18.72 2.58 -4.68
N TRP A 143 19.72 2.74 -3.82
CA TRP A 143 21.08 2.28 -4.07
C TRP A 143 21.38 0.93 -3.42
N CYS A 144 20.65 0.56 -2.38
CA CYS A 144 20.90 -0.68 -1.64
C CYS A 144 20.74 -1.95 -2.52
N HIS A 145 19.93 -1.86 -3.57
CA HIS A 145 19.60 -2.98 -4.46
C HIS A 145 20.66 -3.27 -5.53
N LYS A 146 21.61 -2.33 -5.77
CA LYS A 146 22.62 -2.45 -6.82
C LYS A 146 23.80 -3.28 -6.35
N GLY A 147 23.83 -4.57 -6.72
CA GLY A 147 25.00 -5.44 -6.56
C GLY A 147 24.94 -6.45 -5.42
N SER A 148 23.85 -6.53 -4.71
CA SER A 148 23.64 -7.59 -3.71
C SER A 148 23.04 -8.83 -4.39
N SER A 149 23.68 -9.99 -4.19
CA SER A 149 23.14 -11.29 -4.61
C SER A 149 21.92 -11.73 -3.81
N TYR A 150 21.46 -10.91 -2.85
CA TYR A 150 20.36 -11.18 -1.94
C TYR A 150 19.29 -10.10 -2.06
N ASP A 151 18.03 -10.49 -1.94
CA ASP A 151 16.88 -9.61 -1.87
C ASP A 151 16.93 -8.77 -0.57
N ALA A 152 17.88 -7.86 -0.47
CA ALA A 152 18.08 -6.96 0.64
C ALA A 152 17.57 -5.56 0.27
N TYR A 153 16.75 -5.00 1.15
CA TYR A 153 16.17 -3.67 1.01
C TYR A 153 16.57 -2.83 2.21
N ARG A 154 16.93 -1.59 1.98
CA ARG A 154 17.05 -0.57 3.02
C ARG A 154 15.84 0.35 2.95
N LEU A 155 15.21 0.56 4.09
CA LEU A 155 14.01 1.35 4.26
C LEU A 155 14.32 2.51 5.20
N ILE A 156 13.63 3.61 4.98
CA ILE A 156 13.66 4.79 5.86
C ILE A 156 12.22 5.17 6.16
N SER A 157 11.95 5.53 7.40
CA SER A 157 10.66 6.07 7.81
C SER A 157 10.81 7.27 8.70
N ALA A 158 9.84 8.18 8.62
CA ALA A 158 9.69 9.32 9.52
C ALA A 158 8.31 9.29 10.17
N GLY A 159 8.21 9.70 11.40
CA GLY A 159 6.96 9.72 12.16
C GLY A 159 6.72 11.02 12.91
N GLU A 160 5.49 11.22 13.35
CA GLU A 160 5.08 12.36 14.17
C GLU A 160 5.74 12.37 15.56
N ASP A 161 6.38 11.25 15.96
CA ASP A 161 7.22 11.19 17.17
C ASP A 161 8.57 11.91 17.02
N GLY A 162 8.80 12.57 15.89
CA GLY A 162 10.02 13.31 15.58
C GLY A 162 11.22 12.39 15.32
N LYS A 163 11.01 11.10 15.05
CA LYS A 163 12.08 10.14 14.74
C LYS A 163 12.17 9.89 13.24
N VAL A 164 13.39 9.60 12.82
CA VAL A 164 13.70 8.95 11.55
C VAL A 164 14.30 7.59 11.87
N CYS A 165 13.73 6.53 11.34
CA CYS A 165 14.17 5.16 11.56
C CYS A 165 14.73 4.58 10.27
N PHE A 166 15.81 3.82 10.39
CA PHE A 166 16.45 3.08 9.30
C PHE A 166 16.27 1.59 9.55
N TRP A 167 15.97 0.87 8.47
CA TRP A 167 15.63 -0.53 8.53
C TRP A 167 16.37 -1.28 7.44
N ASP A 168 16.97 -2.40 7.78
CA ASP A 168 17.47 -3.35 6.81
C ASP A 168 16.54 -4.57 6.80
N PHE A 169 16.02 -4.86 5.63
CA PHE A 169 15.08 -5.95 5.40
C PHE A 169 15.64 -6.91 4.36
N SER A 170 15.61 -8.19 4.68
CA SER A 170 15.90 -9.26 3.74
C SER A 170 14.88 -10.37 3.94
N SER A 171 14.33 -10.88 2.86
CA SER A 171 13.39 -12.00 2.91
C SER A 171 13.97 -13.25 3.56
N TRP A 172 15.29 -13.42 3.52
CA TRP A 172 16.02 -14.51 4.15
C TRP A 172 16.18 -14.35 5.67
N SER A 173 16.20 -13.13 6.17
CA SER A 173 16.38 -12.83 7.60
C SER A 173 15.08 -12.96 8.41
N LEU A 174 13.96 -13.17 7.75
CA LEU A 174 12.68 -13.30 8.42
C LEU A 174 12.56 -14.67 9.08
N HIS A 175 12.61 -14.70 10.40
CA HIS A 175 12.19 -15.86 11.16
C HIS A 175 10.68 -16.00 10.99
N ARG A 176 10.25 -16.93 10.14
CA ARG A 176 8.83 -17.27 10.05
C ARG A 176 8.38 -17.73 11.44
N PRO A 177 7.32 -17.14 12.01
CA PRO A 177 6.72 -17.67 13.23
C PRO A 177 6.43 -19.16 12.99
N ARG A 178 6.77 -20.01 13.94
CA ARG A 178 6.40 -21.43 13.86
C ARG A 178 4.89 -21.49 13.72
N ALA A 179 4.41 -21.96 12.58
CA ALA A 179 2.99 -22.25 12.38
C ALA A 179 2.50 -23.12 13.54
N ALA A 180 1.40 -22.72 14.17
CA ALA A 180 0.77 -23.52 15.20
C ALA A 180 0.51 -24.94 14.64
N PRO A 181 0.74 -26.01 15.41
CA PRO A 181 0.75 -27.38 14.91
C PRO A 181 -0.56 -27.85 14.25
N ASN A 182 -1.65 -27.10 14.39
CA ASN A 182 -2.97 -27.44 13.83
C ASN A 182 -3.28 -26.85 12.45
N GLN A 183 -2.37 -26.10 11.82
CA GLN A 183 -2.59 -25.54 10.46
C GLN A 183 -1.84 -26.31 9.35
N ARG A 184 -1.49 -27.58 9.59
CA ARG A 184 -1.05 -28.48 8.52
C ARG A 184 -2.26 -28.87 7.68
N GLY A 185 -2.53 -28.13 6.62
CA GLY A 185 -3.53 -28.57 5.64
C GLY A 185 -4.41 -27.51 4.99
N MET A 186 -4.25 -26.22 5.30
CA MET A 186 -4.85 -25.23 4.42
C MET A 186 -3.93 -25.04 3.20
N PRO A 187 -4.39 -25.41 2.00
CA PRO A 187 -3.66 -25.07 0.78
C PRO A 187 -3.57 -23.56 0.73
N LEU A 188 -2.37 -23.04 0.38
CA LEU A 188 -2.21 -21.67 -0.07
C LEU A 188 -3.35 -21.38 -1.05
N PRO A 189 -4.08 -20.27 -0.95
CA PRO A 189 -5.15 -19.95 -1.87
C PRO A 189 -4.54 -19.80 -3.26
N THR A 190 -4.65 -20.85 -4.04
CA THR A 190 -4.21 -20.96 -5.43
C THR A 190 -5.33 -20.53 -6.36
N THR A 191 -5.97 -19.42 -6.09
CA THR A 191 -6.97 -18.91 -7.04
C THR A 191 -6.93 -17.39 -7.08
N ALA A 192 -6.65 -16.89 -8.24
CA ALA A 192 -6.61 -15.51 -8.68
C ALA A 192 -7.93 -14.71 -8.50
N SER A 193 -8.75 -15.05 -7.51
CA SER A 193 -10.09 -14.49 -7.32
C SER A 193 -10.31 -13.75 -6.01
N GLN A 194 -9.33 -13.68 -5.11
CA GLN A 194 -9.50 -12.90 -3.88
C GLN A 194 -8.92 -11.50 -4.06
N VAL A 195 -9.75 -10.60 -4.55
CA VAL A 195 -9.44 -9.16 -4.62
C VAL A 195 -9.27 -8.57 -3.22
N PHE A 196 -9.92 -9.14 -2.21
CA PHE A 196 -9.83 -8.67 -0.82
C PHE A 196 -9.07 -9.64 0.07
N VAL A 197 -8.04 -9.12 0.76
CA VAL A 197 -7.26 -9.87 1.76
C VAL A 197 -7.47 -9.23 3.13
N PRO A 198 -8.04 -9.97 4.10
CA PRO A 198 -8.29 -9.46 5.45
C PRO A 198 -6.97 -9.21 6.20
N ALA A 199 -7.06 -8.37 7.23
CA ALA A 199 -5.93 -8.08 8.10
C ALA A 199 -5.45 -9.36 8.81
N GLN A 200 -4.15 -9.65 8.70
CA GLN A 200 -3.52 -10.77 9.38
C GLN A 200 -3.22 -10.41 10.85
N SER A 201 -3.30 -11.38 11.73
CA SER A 201 -3.01 -11.17 13.16
C SER A 201 -1.53 -10.84 13.40
N ARG A 202 -1.23 -10.18 14.51
CA ARG A 202 0.14 -9.80 14.89
C ARG A 202 1.05 -11.03 15.09
N ALA A 203 0.48 -12.16 15.51
CA ALA A 203 1.22 -13.40 15.76
C ALA A 203 1.62 -14.14 14.47
N GLU A 204 0.97 -13.83 13.34
CA GLU A 204 1.19 -14.52 12.06
C GLU A 204 2.24 -13.85 11.18
N VAL A 205 2.60 -12.60 11.50
CA VAL A 205 3.46 -11.76 10.66
C VAL A 205 4.78 -11.50 11.38
N PRO A 206 5.94 -11.70 10.73
CA PRO A 206 7.24 -11.33 11.29
C PRO A 206 7.32 -9.87 11.68
N MET A 207 7.98 -9.56 12.80
CA MET A 207 8.20 -8.21 13.30
C MET A 207 9.67 -7.83 13.13
N LEU A 208 9.91 -6.68 12.51
CA LEU A 208 11.22 -6.07 12.36
C LEU A 208 11.42 -4.97 13.41
N HIS A 209 12.67 -4.74 13.77
CA HIS A 209 13.10 -3.62 14.61
C HIS A 209 14.07 -2.73 13.83
N PRO A 210 14.11 -1.41 14.09
CA PRO A 210 14.98 -0.51 13.35
C PRO A 210 16.45 -0.83 13.61
N THR A 211 17.26 -0.79 12.56
CA THR A 211 18.71 -0.92 12.63
C THR A 211 19.33 0.30 13.28
N ALA A 212 18.77 1.48 13.02
CA ALA A 212 19.13 2.75 13.64
C ALA A 212 17.91 3.67 13.73
N SER A 213 17.88 4.54 14.72
CA SER A 213 16.86 5.57 14.86
C SER A 213 17.49 6.87 15.37
N PHE A 214 17.05 7.99 14.79
CA PHE A 214 17.46 9.33 15.19
C PHE A 214 16.23 10.16 15.53
N ARG A 215 16.34 10.93 16.61
CA ARG A 215 15.30 11.89 16.99
C ARG A 215 15.83 13.29 16.71
N MET A 216 15.06 14.09 16.01
CA MET A 216 15.40 15.51 15.83
C MET A 216 15.28 16.21 17.19
N PRO A 217 16.27 17.04 17.57
CA PRO A 217 16.14 17.85 18.76
C PRO A 217 14.93 18.77 18.59
N THR A 218 13.98 18.69 19.51
CA THR A 218 12.89 19.67 19.57
C THR A 218 13.52 21.00 19.91
N SER A 219 13.53 21.96 18.99
CA SER A 219 13.83 23.36 19.32
C SER A 219 12.79 23.81 20.33
N VAL A 220 13.24 24.12 21.55
CA VAL A 220 12.46 24.78 22.59
C VAL A 220 12.16 26.20 22.16
#